data_1077fa9e49369f6cb17ca34a18f0aeec
#
_entry.id   1077fa9e49369f6cb17ca34a18f0aeec
#
_cell.length_a   1.000
_cell.length_b   1.000
_cell.length_c   1.000
_cell.angle_alpha   90.00
_cell.angle_beta   90.00
_cell.angle_gamma   90.00
#
_symmetry.space_group_name_H-M   'P 1'
#
loop_
_entity.id
_entity.type
_entity.pdbx_description
1 polymer ?
#
loop_
_entity_poly.entity_id
_entity_poly.type
_entity_poly.pdbx_seq_one_letter_code
_entity_poly.pdbx_strand_id
1 'polypeptide(L)'
;MEGSATVHMAAPAEKIWDLIADIRNTGRFSPETFEAEWLDGATGPALGARFRGHVRRNEIGPVYWTVCKVTACERPREFGFAVMAGGRSVNNWHYRLAPAGDGTDVTESFRLTPSVLTTVYYWAFGGWLRKRRNIRDMTKTLQRIKDVVEAD
;
A
#
# COMPACT_ATOMS: atom_id res chain seq x y z
N MET A 1 -11.79 -0.36 10.75
CA MET A 1 -11.09 -1.64 10.73
C MET A 1 -9.66 -1.42 10.28
N GLU A 2 -8.74 -2.14 10.88
CA GLU A 2 -7.32 -2.03 10.59
C GLU A 2 -6.63 -3.39 10.63
N GLY A 3 -5.48 -3.49 10.01
CA GLY A 3 -4.67 -4.70 10.03
C GLY A 3 -3.24 -4.38 9.62
N SER A 4 -2.32 -5.28 9.94
CA SER A 4 -0.91 -5.12 9.58
C SER A 4 -0.22 -6.46 9.36
N ALA A 5 0.90 -6.41 8.63
CA ALA A 5 1.80 -7.54 8.44
C ALA A 5 3.24 -7.03 8.41
N THR A 6 4.17 -7.82 8.89
CA THR A 6 5.60 -7.47 8.94
C THR A 6 6.42 -8.60 8.31
N VAL A 7 7.38 -8.23 7.47
CA VAL A 7 8.33 -9.16 6.84
C VAL A 7 9.74 -8.59 6.96
N HIS A 8 10.69 -9.41 7.37
CA HIS A 8 12.10 -9.05 7.37
C HIS A 8 12.69 -9.20 5.96
N MET A 9 13.46 -8.21 5.54
CA MET A 9 14.11 -8.20 4.22
C MET A 9 15.61 -7.96 4.39
N ALA A 10 16.42 -8.77 3.71
CA ALA A 10 17.88 -8.66 3.73
C ALA A 10 18.35 -7.58 2.74
N ALA A 11 17.97 -6.35 3.01
CA ALA A 11 18.31 -5.19 2.18
C ALA A 11 18.31 -3.91 3.04
N PRO A 12 19.06 -2.87 2.63
CA PRO A 12 19.02 -1.59 3.35
C PRO A 12 17.68 -0.89 3.16
N ALA A 13 17.26 -0.15 4.20
CA ALA A 13 15.98 0.55 4.22
C ALA A 13 15.79 1.50 3.03
N GLU A 14 16.86 2.19 2.63
CA GLU A 14 16.85 3.13 1.50
C GLU A 14 16.44 2.45 0.19
N LYS A 15 16.98 1.28 -0.08
CA LYS A 15 16.66 0.51 -1.29
C LYS A 15 15.19 0.08 -1.30
N ILE A 16 14.70 -0.38 -0.16
CA ILE A 16 13.32 -0.83 -0.01
C ILE A 16 12.37 0.37 -0.15
N TRP A 17 12.68 1.47 0.53
CA TRP A 17 11.85 2.67 0.50
C TRP A 17 11.75 3.24 -0.93
N ASP A 18 12.87 3.30 -1.64
CA ASP A 18 12.91 3.82 -3.01
C ASP A 18 12.03 2.98 -3.96
N LEU A 19 11.97 1.67 -3.74
CA LEU A 19 11.10 0.80 -4.51
C LEU A 19 9.62 1.06 -4.20
N ILE A 20 9.26 1.15 -2.91
CA ILE A 20 7.88 1.31 -2.45
C ILE A 20 7.33 2.70 -2.78
N ALA A 21 8.12 3.73 -2.52
CA ALA A 21 7.66 5.12 -2.60
C ALA A 21 7.52 5.64 -4.03
N ASP A 22 8.21 5.06 -4.99
CA ASP A 22 7.93 5.35 -6.39
C ASP A 22 6.78 4.47 -6.86
N ILE A 23 5.59 5.05 -6.89
CA ILE A 23 4.36 4.31 -7.19
C ILE A 23 4.34 3.69 -8.59
N ARG A 24 5.23 4.12 -9.48
CA ARG A 24 5.37 3.50 -10.80
C ARG A 24 5.87 2.06 -10.71
N ASN A 25 6.47 1.68 -9.58
CA ASN A 25 6.91 0.31 -9.30
C ASN A 25 5.81 -0.59 -8.75
N THR A 26 4.62 -0.06 -8.43
CA THR A 26 3.56 -0.79 -7.73
C THR A 26 3.17 -2.09 -8.42
N GLY A 27 3.11 -2.09 -9.75
CA GLY A 27 2.79 -3.30 -10.53
C GLY A 27 3.77 -4.45 -10.36
N ARG A 28 4.98 -4.20 -9.84
CA ARG A 28 6.00 -5.22 -9.62
C ARG A 28 5.73 -6.08 -8.38
N PHE A 29 4.96 -5.56 -7.42
CA PHE A 29 4.75 -6.24 -6.15
C PHE A 29 3.29 -6.30 -5.69
N SER A 30 2.41 -5.43 -6.17
CA SER A 30 1.01 -5.47 -5.77
C SER A 30 0.24 -6.59 -6.48
N PRO A 31 -0.56 -7.38 -5.74
CA PRO A 31 -1.41 -8.40 -6.37
C PRO A 31 -2.62 -7.84 -7.10
N GLU A 32 -3.06 -6.62 -6.79
CA GLU A 32 -4.25 -6.01 -7.38
C GLU A 32 -3.95 -4.80 -8.27
N THR A 33 -3.01 -3.95 -7.87
CA THR A 33 -2.64 -2.75 -8.63
C THR A 33 -1.54 -3.08 -9.62
N PHE A 34 -1.85 -3.13 -10.90
CA PHE A 34 -0.90 -3.56 -11.91
C PHE A 34 -0.14 -2.41 -12.58
N GLU A 35 -0.60 -1.18 -12.42
CA GLU A 35 0.11 0.02 -12.86
C GLU A 35 -0.32 1.23 -12.04
N ALA A 36 0.52 2.24 -11.99
CA ALA A 36 0.20 3.50 -11.30
C ALA A 36 0.98 4.65 -11.92
N GLU A 37 0.45 5.86 -11.79
CA GLU A 37 1.11 7.06 -12.32
C GLU A 37 0.88 8.26 -11.41
N TRP A 38 1.86 9.15 -11.38
CA TRP A 38 1.75 10.43 -10.69
C TRP A 38 0.77 11.37 -11.39
N LEU A 39 0.09 12.20 -10.62
CA LEU A 39 -0.87 13.19 -11.10
C LEU A 39 -0.38 14.61 -10.80
N ASP A 40 -1.05 15.61 -11.41
CA ASP A 40 -0.87 17.04 -11.12
C ASP A 40 0.60 17.50 -11.23
N GLY A 41 1.36 16.93 -12.17
CA GLY A 41 2.75 17.30 -12.42
C GLY A 41 3.75 16.72 -11.42
N ALA A 42 3.32 15.86 -10.48
CA ALA A 42 4.24 15.18 -9.57
C ALA A 42 5.14 14.22 -10.34
N THR A 43 6.42 14.16 -9.95
CA THR A 43 7.41 13.31 -10.59
C THR A 43 8.04 12.29 -9.65
N GLY A 44 7.64 12.30 -8.38
CA GLY A 44 8.16 11.41 -7.36
C GLY A 44 7.42 11.56 -6.04
N PRO A 45 7.82 10.77 -5.02
CA PRO A 45 7.17 10.81 -3.72
C PRO A 45 7.38 12.14 -3.01
N ALA A 46 6.27 12.71 -2.53
CA ALA A 46 6.27 13.91 -1.71
C ALA A 46 4.96 13.95 -0.93
N LEU A 47 5.01 14.51 0.28
CA LEU A 47 3.80 14.68 1.09
C LEU A 47 2.77 15.50 0.32
N GLY A 48 1.55 15.01 0.22
CA GLY A 48 0.47 15.64 -0.52
C GLY A 48 0.44 15.35 -2.02
N ALA A 49 1.46 14.72 -2.58
CA ALA A 49 1.46 14.32 -3.99
C ALA A 49 0.31 13.36 -4.27
N ARG A 50 -0.32 13.49 -5.42
CA ARG A 50 -1.42 12.63 -5.84
C ARG A 50 -0.97 11.68 -6.93
N PHE A 51 -1.55 10.50 -6.93
CA PHE A 51 -1.34 9.51 -7.98
C PHE A 51 -2.60 8.70 -8.19
N ARG A 52 -2.65 7.93 -9.26
CA ARG A 52 -3.73 6.99 -9.48
C ARG A 52 -3.18 5.59 -9.74
N GLY A 53 -3.88 4.60 -9.21
CA GLY A 53 -3.56 3.19 -9.41
C GLY A 53 -4.63 2.51 -10.26
N HIS A 54 -4.21 1.69 -11.20
CA HIS A 54 -5.10 0.89 -12.02
C HIS A 54 -5.25 -0.48 -11.37
N VAL A 55 -6.42 -0.76 -10.84
CA VAL A 55 -6.70 -1.92 -9.99
C VAL A 55 -7.51 -2.95 -10.74
N ARG A 56 -7.08 -4.22 -10.64
CA ARG A 56 -7.88 -5.37 -11.02
C ARG A 56 -8.25 -6.12 -9.75
N ARG A 57 -9.49 -5.93 -9.33
CA ARG A 57 -9.94 -6.48 -8.06
C ARG A 57 -9.97 -8.00 -8.09
N ASN A 58 -9.37 -8.63 -7.06
CA ASN A 58 -9.27 -10.09 -6.92
C ASN A 58 -8.60 -10.78 -8.11
N GLU A 59 -7.73 -10.09 -8.84
CA GLU A 59 -7.00 -10.60 -10.01
C GLU A 59 -7.88 -10.99 -11.20
N ILE A 60 -9.21 -10.88 -11.08
CA ILE A 60 -10.17 -11.27 -12.12
C ILE A 60 -10.94 -10.06 -12.66
N GLY A 61 -11.08 -9.01 -11.87
CA GLY A 61 -11.84 -7.81 -12.20
C GLY A 61 -12.92 -7.55 -11.15
N PRO A 62 -13.65 -6.43 -11.19
CA PRO A 62 -13.58 -5.39 -12.22
C PRO A 62 -12.25 -4.61 -12.22
N VAL A 63 -11.96 -3.95 -13.34
CA VAL A 63 -10.79 -3.10 -13.51
C VAL A 63 -11.23 -1.64 -13.38
N TYR A 64 -10.53 -0.86 -12.54
CA TYR A 64 -10.87 0.55 -12.32
C TYR A 64 -9.66 1.33 -11.82
N TRP A 65 -9.74 2.66 -11.90
CA TRP A 65 -8.71 3.56 -11.36
C TRP A 65 -9.09 4.05 -9.97
N THR A 66 -8.11 4.10 -9.08
CA THR A 66 -8.24 4.72 -7.76
C THR A 66 -7.32 5.93 -7.67
N VAL A 67 -7.82 7.03 -7.11
CA VAL A 67 -7.00 8.22 -6.84
C VAL A 67 -6.51 8.15 -5.41
N CYS A 68 -5.21 8.41 -5.23
CA CYS A 68 -4.55 8.35 -3.94
C CYS A 68 -3.78 9.64 -3.66
N LYS A 69 -3.56 9.92 -2.39
CA LYS A 69 -2.79 11.08 -1.93
C LYS A 69 -1.76 10.61 -0.90
N VAL A 70 -0.51 11.01 -1.09
CA VAL A 70 0.57 10.67 -0.14
C VAL A 70 0.33 11.40 1.19
N THR A 71 0.24 10.64 2.27
CA THR A 71 -0.04 11.14 3.62
C THR A 71 1.15 11.04 4.57
N ALA A 72 2.16 10.24 4.24
CA ALA A 72 3.39 10.12 5.00
C ALA A 72 4.53 9.88 4.02
N CYS A 73 5.60 10.63 4.17
CA CYS A 73 6.74 10.53 3.26
C CYS A 73 8.00 10.96 4.01
N GLU A 74 8.70 9.99 4.59
CA GLU A 74 9.97 10.21 5.31
C GLU A 74 10.95 9.11 4.93
N ARG A 75 11.88 9.42 4.05
CA ARG A 75 12.89 8.48 3.58
C ARG A 75 13.95 8.25 4.66
N PRO A 76 14.32 7.04 4.99
CA PRO A 76 13.84 5.73 4.51
C PRO A 76 12.91 5.03 5.51
N ARG A 77 12.16 5.77 6.32
CA ARG A 77 11.43 5.25 7.48
C ARG A 77 9.98 4.93 7.21
N GLU A 78 9.29 5.78 6.43
CA GLU A 78 7.87 5.57 6.20
C GLU A 78 7.40 6.14 4.88
N PHE A 79 6.38 5.50 4.35
CA PHE A 79 5.63 5.97 3.20
C PHE A 79 4.17 5.54 3.37
N GLY A 80 3.25 6.47 3.22
CA GLY A 80 1.84 6.19 3.37
C GLY A 80 1.01 6.97 2.39
N PHE A 81 -0.18 6.45 2.08
CA PHE A 81 -1.11 7.14 1.20
C PHE A 81 -2.55 6.80 1.59
N ALA A 82 -3.45 7.70 1.24
CA ALA A 82 -4.89 7.50 1.39
C ALA A 82 -5.52 7.26 0.02
N VAL A 83 -6.39 6.27 -0.05
CA VAL A 83 -7.28 6.08 -1.20
C VAL A 83 -8.44 7.04 -1.05
N MET A 84 -8.68 7.86 -2.06
CA MET A 84 -9.65 8.95 -2.02
C MET A 84 -10.89 8.60 -2.84
N ALA A 85 -12.07 8.98 -2.33
CA ALA A 85 -13.33 8.91 -3.05
C ALA A 85 -14.17 10.14 -2.71
N GLY A 86 -14.56 10.90 -3.72
CA GLY A 86 -15.34 12.12 -3.52
C GLY A 86 -14.68 13.17 -2.63
N GLY A 87 -13.35 13.27 -2.69
CA GLY A 87 -12.58 14.21 -1.87
C GLY A 87 -12.37 13.76 -0.43
N ARG A 88 -12.78 12.55 -0.08
CA ARG A 88 -12.61 11.99 1.27
C ARG A 88 -11.72 10.74 1.23
N SER A 89 -10.94 10.55 2.31
CA SER A 89 -10.17 9.34 2.50
C SER A 89 -11.12 8.18 2.86
N VAL A 90 -11.04 7.07 2.12
CA VAL A 90 -11.82 5.86 2.42
C VAL A 90 -10.95 4.74 2.98
N ASN A 91 -9.67 4.73 2.66
CA ASN A 91 -8.73 3.75 3.17
C ASN A 91 -7.34 4.37 3.25
N ASN A 92 -6.56 3.99 4.26
CA ASN A 92 -5.21 4.48 4.46
C ASN A 92 -4.26 3.30 4.47
N TRP A 93 -3.21 3.38 3.65
CA TRP A 93 -2.14 2.40 3.59
C TRP A 93 -0.85 3.03 4.08
N HIS A 94 -0.07 2.27 4.83
CA HIS A 94 1.16 2.79 5.43
C HIS A 94 2.24 1.72 5.46
N TYR A 95 3.45 2.11 5.06
CA TYR A 95 4.66 1.30 5.19
C TYR A 95 5.57 1.93 6.21
N ARG A 96 6.06 1.12 7.13
CA ARG A 96 7.07 1.53 8.11
C ARG A 96 8.26 0.59 8.00
N LEU A 97 9.46 1.19 7.93
CA LEU A 97 10.72 0.47 7.75
C LEU A 97 11.60 0.74 8.95
N ALA A 98 12.04 -0.33 9.61
CA ALA A 98 12.91 -0.25 10.79
C ALA A 98 14.15 -1.13 10.57
N PRO A 99 15.36 -0.56 10.66
CA PRO A 99 16.58 -1.37 10.60
C PRO A 99 16.55 -2.47 11.66
N ALA A 100 16.87 -3.70 11.23
CA ALA A 100 16.87 -4.87 12.11
C ALA A 100 17.96 -5.84 11.68
N GLY A 101 18.98 -6.03 12.51
CA GLY A 101 20.12 -6.87 12.19
C GLY A 101 20.86 -6.35 10.97
N ASP A 102 21.05 -7.22 9.98
CA ASP A 102 21.71 -6.91 8.71
C ASP A 102 20.75 -6.48 7.60
N GLY A 103 19.50 -6.24 7.94
CA GLY A 103 18.46 -5.85 6.99
C GLY A 103 17.45 -4.89 7.58
N THR A 104 16.21 -5.04 7.17
CA THR A 104 15.12 -4.12 7.54
C THR A 104 13.83 -4.90 7.77
N ASP A 105 13.13 -4.58 8.86
CA ASP A 105 11.77 -5.06 9.08
C ASP A 105 10.81 -4.07 8.44
N VAL A 106 9.97 -4.57 7.53
CA VAL A 106 9.00 -3.77 6.80
C VAL A 106 7.60 -4.15 7.24
N THR A 107 6.86 -3.17 7.76
CA THR A 107 5.48 -3.34 8.20
C THR A 107 4.56 -2.58 7.28
N GLU A 108 3.61 -3.27 6.67
CA GLU A 108 2.52 -2.68 5.91
C GLU A 108 1.26 -2.74 6.75
N SER A 109 0.53 -1.64 6.83
CA SER A 109 -0.72 -1.56 7.57
C SER A 109 -1.79 -0.86 6.75
N PHE A 110 -3.05 -1.18 7.04
CA PHE A 110 -4.19 -0.49 6.46
C PHE A 110 -5.18 -0.08 7.56
N ARG A 111 -5.89 0.99 7.28
CA ARG A 111 -6.96 1.48 8.15
C ARG A 111 -8.09 2.03 7.31
N LEU A 112 -9.27 1.41 7.42
CA LEU A 112 -10.49 1.93 6.80
C LEU A 112 -10.98 3.14 7.60
N THR A 113 -11.33 4.20 6.88
CA THR A 113 -11.90 5.39 7.52
C THR A 113 -13.26 5.04 8.13
N PRO A 114 -13.48 5.29 9.43
CA PRO A 114 -14.74 4.98 10.06
C PRO A 114 -15.87 5.82 9.48
N SER A 115 -16.90 5.15 8.95
CA SER A 115 -18.19 5.75 8.68
C SER A 115 -19.24 4.73 9.06
N VAL A 116 -20.40 5.19 9.53
CA VAL A 116 -21.48 4.29 9.97
C VAL A 116 -21.92 3.39 8.81
N LEU A 117 -22.11 3.96 7.61
CA LEU A 117 -22.51 3.20 6.43
C LEU A 117 -21.46 2.18 6.02
N THR A 118 -20.18 2.55 6.02
CA THR A 118 -19.09 1.65 5.70
C THR A 118 -19.01 0.50 6.70
N THR A 119 -19.17 0.79 7.98
CA THR A 119 -19.15 -0.21 9.05
C THR A 119 -20.32 -1.19 8.92
N VAL A 120 -21.52 -0.69 8.70
CA VAL A 120 -22.72 -1.54 8.54
C VAL A 120 -22.59 -2.40 7.28
N TYR A 121 -22.22 -1.80 6.16
CA TYR A 121 -21.99 -2.53 4.92
C TYR A 121 -20.94 -3.62 5.10
N TYR A 122 -19.84 -3.28 5.74
CA TYR A 122 -18.74 -4.19 5.97
C TYR A 122 -19.17 -5.41 6.79
N TRP A 123 -19.85 -5.20 7.92
CA TRP A 123 -20.30 -6.31 8.77
C TRP A 123 -21.40 -7.13 8.14
N ALA A 124 -22.31 -6.52 7.38
CA ALA A 124 -23.40 -7.22 6.72
C ALA A 124 -22.94 -8.13 5.59
N PHE A 125 -21.82 -7.80 4.93
CA PHE A 125 -21.32 -8.50 3.74
C PHE A 125 -19.97 -9.19 3.94
N GLY A 126 -19.68 -9.67 5.14
CA GLY A 126 -18.52 -10.52 5.40
C GLY A 126 -17.22 -9.77 5.69
N GLY A 127 -17.29 -8.74 6.50
CA GLY A 127 -16.16 -7.88 6.80
C GLY A 127 -14.91 -8.57 7.34
N TRP A 128 -15.06 -9.62 8.14
CA TRP A 128 -13.91 -10.35 8.65
C TRP A 128 -13.18 -11.15 7.55
N LEU A 129 -13.91 -11.64 6.55
CA LEU A 129 -13.30 -12.28 5.38
C LEU A 129 -12.46 -11.30 4.58
N ARG A 130 -12.94 -10.06 4.43
CA ARG A 130 -12.19 -9.02 3.75
C ARG A 130 -10.95 -8.60 4.52
N LYS A 131 -11.02 -8.54 5.84
CA LYS A 131 -9.85 -8.28 6.70
C LYS A 131 -8.79 -9.37 6.51
N ARG A 132 -9.19 -10.64 6.54
CA ARG A 132 -8.28 -11.75 6.30
C ARG A 132 -7.65 -11.69 4.91
N ARG A 133 -8.44 -11.35 3.90
CA ARG A 133 -7.95 -11.18 2.52
C ARG A 133 -6.94 -10.04 2.44
N ASN A 134 -7.23 -8.90 3.05
CA ASN A 134 -6.32 -7.77 3.06
C ASN A 134 -4.99 -8.10 3.73
N ILE A 135 -5.02 -8.82 4.85
CA ILE A 135 -3.79 -9.25 5.54
C ILE A 135 -3.01 -10.23 4.68
N ARG A 136 -3.68 -11.17 4.02
CA ARG A 136 -3.05 -12.11 3.09
C ARG A 136 -2.41 -11.38 1.92
N ASP A 137 -3.11 -10.39 1.35
CA ASP A 137 -2.60 -9.60 0.23
C ASP A 137 -1.43 -8.71 0.64
N MET A 138 -1.45 -8.15 1.86
CA MET A 138 -0.30 -7.43 2.41
C MET A 138 0.92 -8.32 2.55
N THR A 139 0.74 -9.52 3.09
CA THR A 139 1.84 -10.49 3.23
C THR A 139 2.40 -10.87 1.86
N LYS A 140 1.53 -11.10 0.88
CA LYS A 140 1.93 -11.39 -0.49
C LYS A 140 2.68 -10.22 -1.13
N THR A 141 2.21 -9.01 -0.91
CA THR A 141 2.89 -7.78 -1.37
C THR A 141 4.29 -7.68 -0.77
N LEU A 142 4.40 -7.84 0.54
CA LEU A 142 5.68 -7.77 1.25
C LEU A 142 6.65 -8.87 0.79
N GLN A 143 6.17 -10.09 0.54
CA GLN A 143 7.01 -11.16 0.01
C GLN A 143 7.53 -10.82 -1.39
N ARG A 144 6.71 -10.21 -2.24
CA ARG A 144 7.14 -9.78 -3.57
C ARG A 144 8.16 -8.64 -3.51
N ILE A 145 7.96 -7.68 -2.59
CA ILE A 145 8.95 -6.62 -2.35
C ILE A 145 10.28 -7.24 -1.91
N LYS A 146 10.23 -8.18 -0.96
CA LYS A 146 11.40 -8.92 -0.50
C LYS A 146 12.13 -9.59 -1.67
N ASP A 147 11.41 -10.29 -2.52
CA ASP A 147 11.99 -10.97 -3.69
C ASP A 147 12.69 -9.99 -4.64
N VAL A 148 12.11 -8.82 -4.86
CA VAL A 148 12.71 -7.79 -5.72
C VAL A 148 13.98 -7.21 -5.11
N VAL A 149 13.95 -6.83 -3.83
CA VAL A 149 15.10 -6.14 -3.20
C VAL A 149 16.24 -7.09 -2.86
N GLU A 150 15.97 -8.37 -2.66
CA GLU A 150 17.00 -9.37 -2.35
C GLU A 150 17.61 -10.00 -3.62
N ALA A 151 16.99 -9.83 -4.78
CA ALA A 151 17.46 -10.39 -6.04
C ALA A 151 18.70 -9.67 -6.60
N ASP A 152 18.97 -8.45 -6.15
CA ASP A 152 20.07 -7.61 -6.67
C ASP A 152 21.34 -7.72 -5.81
#